data_da5bbe5d1b800e22dfaa7dcf8a2dd714
#
_entry.id   da5bbe5d1b800e22dfaa7dcf8a2dd714
#
_cell.length_a   1.000
_cell.length_b   1.000
_cell.length_c   1.000
_cell.angle_alpha   90.00
_cell.angle_beta   90.00
_cell.angle_gamma   90.00
#
_symmetry.space_group_name_H-M   'P 1'
#
loop_
_entity.id
_entity.type
_entity.pdbx_description
1 polymer ?
#
loop_
_entity_poly.entity_id
_entity_poly.type
_entity_poly.pdbx_seq_one_letter_code
_entity_poly.pdbx_strand_id
1 'polypeptide(L)'
;EFRGLAHAGIYAGGIHCGLIRNTLALISSEDLRRWDVERIVIRSDNPFFDGFQYIDWQFDGDDLIAVIRLAMEPRGLPNRQHDANFLVFKRIERFREPGAAAPDNVRTLHKP
;
A
#
# COMPACT_ATOMS: atom_id res chain seq x y z
N GLU A 1 -17.19 6.26 3.40
CA GLU A 1 -17.29 4.82 3.69
C GLU A 1 -16.41 4.04 2.71
N PHE A 2 -15.51 3.24 3.21
CA PHE A 2 -14.65 2.37 2.40
C PHE A 2 -15.23 0.96 2.37
N ARG A 3 -15.63 0.49 1.19
CA ARG A 3 -16.06 -0.88 0.98
C ARG A 3 -14.86 -1.75 0.60
N GLY A 4 -14.84 -2.98 1.09
CA GLY A 4 -13.82 -3.96 0.75
C GLY A 4 -12.51 -3.87 1.55
N LEU A 5 -12.36 -2.90 2.46
CA LEU A 5 -11.32 -2.94 3.46
C LEU A 5 -11.83 -3.74 4.65
N ALA A 6 -11.44 -5.00 4.71
CA ALA A 6 -11.63 -5.78 5.91
C ALA A 6 -10.69 -5.21 6.99
N HIS A 7 -11.24 -4.56 7.97
CA HIS A 7 -10.48 -4.08 9.13
C HIS A 7 -10.03 -5.23 10.03
N ALA A 8 -10.62 -6.40 9.85
CA ALA A 8 -10.30 -7.57 10.65
C ALA A 8 -8.83 -7.96 10.48
N GLY A 9 -8.10 -7.97 11.57
CA GLY A 9 -6.72 -8.43 11.63
C GLY A 9 -5.65 -7.35 11.46
N ILE A 10 -6.00 -6.14 11.10
CA ILE A 10 -5.04 -5.03 11.00
C ILE A 10 -4.79 -4.38 12.37
N TYR A 11 -5.71 -4.52 13.29
CA TYR A 11 -5.64 -3.95 14.64
C TYR A 11 -4.96 -4.88 15.63
N ALA A 12 -3.75 -5.30 15.32
CA ALA A 12 -3.02 -6.14 16.24
C ALA A 12 -2.21 -5.28 17.24
N GLY A 13 -2.27 -5.64 18.51
CA GLY A 13 -1.27 -5.23 19.49
C GLY A 13 -1.28 -3.76 19.93
N GLY A 14 -2.43 -3.10 19.96
CA GLY A 14 -2.55 -1.78 20.59
C GLY A 14 -2.04 -0.60 19.75
N ILE A 15 -1.78 -0.79 18.45
CA ILE A 15 -1.50 0.33 17.55
C ILE A 15 -2.80 1.05 17.22
N HIS A 16 -2.81 2.37 17.36
CA HIS A 16 -3.94 3.17 16.90
C HIS A 16 -4.12 3.01 15.40
N CYS A 17 -5.35 2.80 14.92
CA CYS A 17 -5.66 2.54 13.51
C CYS A 17 -5.11 3.61 12.54
N GLY A 18 -5.06 4.86 12.95
CA GLY A 18 -4.49 5.95 12.14
C GLY A 18 -2.98 5.85 11.92
N LEU A 19 -2.31 4.97 12.64
CA LEU A 19 -0.88 4.72 12.51
C LEU A 19 -0.56 3.48 11.68
N ILE A 20 -1.57 2.69 11.30
CA ILE A 20 -1.37 1.49 10.49
C ILE A 20 -1.30 1.87 9.01
N ARG A 21 -0.19 1.54 8.36
CA ARG A 21 0.11 1.93 6.98
C ARG A 21 0.68 0.79 6.13
N ASN A 22 0.41 -0.45 6.55
CA ASN A 22 1.00 -1.65 5.96
C ASN A 22 0.29 -2.17 4.71
N THR A 23 -0.65 -1.41 4.16
CA THR A 23 -1.41 -1.78 2.97
C THR A 23 -1.50 -0.59 2.02
N LEU A 24 -1.06 -0.79 0.79
CA LEU A 24 -1.25 0.14 -0.32
C LEU A 24 -2.36 -0.38 -1.20
N ALA A 25 -3.44 0.38 -1.33
CA ALA A 25 -4.59 0.03 -2.13
C ALA A 25 -4.84 1.05 -3.25
N LEU A 26 -5.33 0.57 -4.37
CA LEU A 26 -5.93 1.40 -5.41
C LEU A 26 -7.42 1.51 -5.12
N ILE A 27 -7.90 2.74 -5.01
CA ILE A 27 -9.30 3.03 -4.75
C ILE A 27 -9.85 3.93 -5.86
N SER A 28 -11.14 3.84 -6.12
CA SER A 28 -11.83 4.70 -7.06
C SER A 28 -13.13 5.26 -6.49
N SER A 29 -13.58 6.35 -7.07
CA SER A 29 -14.86 6.96 -6.73
C SER A 29 -15.43 7.69 -7.93
N GLU A 30 -16.74 7.61 -8.12
CA GLU A 30 -17.45 8.38 -9.15
C GLU A 30 -17.93 9.74 -8.62
N ASP A 31 -18.12 9.87 -7.31
CA ASP A 31 -18.76 11.05 -6.69
C ASP A 31 -17.93 11.69 -5.58
N LEU A 32 -16.73 11.17 -5.30
CA LEU A 32 -15.82 11.57 -4.21
C LEU A 32 -16.41 11.41 -2.80
N ARG A 33 -17.51 10.67 -2.68
CA ARG A 33 -18.18 10.38 -1.41
C ARG A 33 -18.13 8.89 -1.07
N ARG A 34 -18.34 8.06 -2.09
CA ARG A 34 -18.26 6.61 -1.98
C ARG A 34 -16.99 6.16 -2.67
N TRP A 35 -16.26 5.29 -2.02
CA TRP A 35 -14.98 4.80 -2.50
C TRP A 35 -14.97 3.28 -2.52
N ASP A 36 -14.60 2.73 -3.63
CA ASP A 36 -14.44 1.29 -3.82
C ASP A 36 -12.96 0.93 -3.87
N VAL A 37 -12.60 -0.18 -3.22
CA VAL A 37 -11.25 -0.72 -3.31
C VAL A 37 -11.14 -1.58 -4.55
N GLU A 38 -10.41 -1.11 -5.55
CA GLU A 38 -10.22 -1.80 -6.81
C GLU A 38 -9.24 -2.97 -6.67
N ARG A 39 -8.15 -2.74 -5.99
CA ARG A 39 -7.17 -3.79 -5.68
C ARG A 39 -6.25 -3.40 -4.54
N ILE A 40 -5.73 -4.40 -3.86
CA ILE A 40 -4.58 -4.24 -2.97
C ILE A 40 -3.32 -4.38 -3.82
N VAL A 41 -2.47 -3.37 -3.82
CA VAL A 41 -1.26 -3.30 -4.65
C VAL A 41 -0.07 -3.94 -3.93
N ILE A 42 0.16 -3.52 -2.70
CA ILE A 42 1.25 -4.03 -1.86
C ILE A 42 0.72 -4.22 -0.44
N ARG A 43 1.17 -5.27 0.21
CA ARG A 43 0.81 -5.57 1.60
C ARG A 43 2.01 -6.06 2.39
N SER A 44 2.03 -5.74 3.69
CA SER A 44 2.93 -6.33 4.67
C SER A 44 2.14 -6.87 5.86
N ASP A 45 2.64 -7.94 6.45
CA ASP A 45 2.10 -8.53 7.67
C ASP A 45 2.66 -7.89 8.94
N ASN A 46 3.56 -6.90 8.80
CA ASN A 46 4.16 -6.20 9.94
C ASN A 46 3.67 -4.74 10.03
N PRO A 47 2.56 -4.48 10.75
CA PRO A 47 2.01 -3.13 10.86
C PRO A 47 2.83 -2.19 11.76
N PHE A 48 3.77 -2.73 12.56
CA PHE A 48 4.57 -1.94 13.49
C PHE A 48 5.72 -1.19 12.81
N PHE A 49 6.36 -1.84 11.83
CA PHE A 49 7.57 -1.32 11.19
C PHE A 49 7.43 -1.08 9.69
N ASP A 50 6.49 -1.73 9.03
CA ASP A 50 6.29 -1.56 7.60
C ASP A 50 5.17 -0.57 7.31
N GLY A 51 5.41 0.34 6.37
CA GLY A 51 4.41 1.32 6.00
C GLY A 51 4.67 1.99 4.67
N PHE A 52 3.58 2.25 3.95
CA PHE A 52 3.57 2.93 2.66
C PHE A 52 3.03 4.34 2.85
N GLN A 53 3.74 5.35 2.30
CA GLN A 53 3.38 6.75 2.52
C GLN A 53 3.80 7.63 1.37
N TYR A 54 3.15 8.79 1.28
CA TYR A 54 3.51 9.85 0.36
C TYR A 54 3.73 9.34 -1.06
N ILE A 55 2.69 8.74 -1.61
CA ILE A 55 2.69 8.20 -2.95
C ILE A 55 2.57 9.35 -3.94
N ASP A 56 3.51 9.45 -4.86
CA ASP A 56 3.40 10.27 -6.06
C ASP A 56 3.19 9.35 -7.26
N TRP A 57 2.22 9.67 -8.12
CA TRP A 57 1.83 8.79 -9.20
C TRP A 57 1.39 9.56 -10.44
N GLN A 58 1.46 8.88 -11.56
CA GLN A 58 0.97 9.42 -12.84
C GLN A 58 0.47 8.30 -13.76
N PHE A 59 -0.34 8.68 -14.73
CA PHE A 59 -0.76 7.77 -15.79
C PHE A 59 0.38 7.55 -16.78
N ASP A 60 0.49 6.32 -17.25
CA ASP A 60 1.38 5.91 -18.33
C ASP A 60 0.60 4.97 -19.25
N GLY A 61 -0.16 5.55 -20.21
CA GLY A 61 -1.11 4.80 -21.03
C GLY A 61 -2.20 4.15 -20.18
N ASP A 62 -2.32 2.84 -20.25
CA ASP A 62 -3.28 2.06 -19.47
C ASP A 62 -2.77 1.70 -18.07
N ASP A 63 -1.57 2.10 -17.75
CA ASP A 63 -0.91 1.80 -16.48
C ASP A 63 -0.87 3.03 -15.56
N LEU A 64 -0.67 2.77 -14.27
CA LEU A 64 -0.22 3.75 -13.29
C LEU A 64 1.23 3.46 -12.93
N ILE A 65 2.04 4.49 -12.88
CA ILE A 65 3.39 4.42 -12.29
C ILE A 65 3.42 5.25 -11.02
N ALA A 66 4.06 4.74 -10.00
CA ALA A 66 4.10 5.36 -8.69
C ALA A 66 5.47 5.26 -8.03
N VAL A 67 5.81 6.29 -7.28
CA VAL A 67 6.95 6.32 -6.38
C VAL A 67 6.42 6.40 -4.96
N ILE A 68 6.89 5.53 -4.09
CA ILE A 68 6.32 5.29 -2.77
C ILE A 68 7.43 5.36 -1.73
N ARG A 69 7.23 6.15 -0.69
CA ARG A 69 8.07 6.08 0.51
C ARG A 69 7.67 4.86 1.32
N LEU A 70 8.63 4.01 1.60
CA LEU A 70 8.42 2.76 2.32
C LEU A 70 9.28 2.70 3.57
N ALA A 71 8.67 2.41 4.70
CA ALA A 71 9.35 1.88 5.87
C ALA A 71 9.27 0.36 5.84
N MET A 72 10.41 -0.32 6.03
CA MET A 72 10.47 -1.78 6.07
C MET A 72 11.60 -2.29 6.96
N GLU A 73 11.26 -3.17 7.88
CA GLU A 73 12.21 -3.95 8.68
C GLU A 73 12.76 -5.13 7.84
N PRO A 74 13.99 -5.59 8.03
CA PRO A 74 14.98 -5.15 9.02
C PRO A 74 15.98 -4.11 8.52
N ARG A 75 15.98 -3.78 7.24
CA ARG A 75 16.95 -2.85 6.68
C ARG A 75 16.65 -1.42 7.08
N GLY A 76 17.68 -0.74 7.65
CA GLY A 76 17.56 0.63 8.10
C GLY A 76 16.80 0.78 9.40
N LEU A 77 16.32 -0.30 9.98
CA LEU A 77 15.66 -0.36 11.29
C LEU A 77 14.79 0.88 11.55
N PRO A 78 13.67 1.06 10.83
CA PRO A 78 12.78 2.16 11.12
C PRO A 78 12.30 2.03 12.56
N ASN A 79 12.23 3.16 13.26
CA ASN A 79 11.70 3.16 14.62
C ASN A 79 10.19 2.86 14.65
N ARG A 80 9.54 3.10 13.53
CA ARG A 80 8.12 2.86 13.33
C ARG A 80 7.78 2.92 11.84
N GLN A 81 6.57 2.53 11.51
CA GLN A 81 6.04 2.49 10.14
C GLN A 81 6.04 3.84 9.40
N HIS A 82 6.22 4.95 10.10
CA HIS A 82 6.32 6.28 9.50
C HIS A 82 7.74 6.62 9.03
N ASP A 83 8.75 5.98 9.57
CA ASP A 83 10.14 6.31 9.32
C ASP A 83 10.61 5.59 8.04
N ALA A 84 10.39 6.23 6.90
CA ALA A 84 10.75 5.65 5.61
C ALA A 84 12.26 5.48 5.46
N ASN A 85 12.68 4.31 5.03
CA ASN A 85 14.06 3.95 4.76
C ASN A 85 14.28 3.50 3.31
N PHE A 86 13.23 3.44 2.50
CA PHE A 86 13.27 3.09 1.09
C PHE A 86 12.41 4.03 0.25
N LEU A 87 12.80 4.15 -1.00
CA LEU A 87 11.99 4.71 -2.08
C LEU A 87 11.75 3.59 -3.09
N VAL A 88 10.49 3.30 -3.38
CA VAL A 88 10.09 2.20 -4.24
C VAL A 88 9.35 2.71 -5.45
N PHE A 89 9.75 2.23 -6.63
CA PHE A 89 9.00 2.42 -7.86
C PHE A 89 8.05 1.23 -8.08
N LYS A 90 6.81 1.51 -8.42
CA LYS A 90 5.81 0.50 -8.73
C LYS A 90 5.05 0.85 -9.99
N ARG A 91 4.92 -0.12 -10.90
CA ARG A 91 4.00 -0.08 -12.04
C ARG A 91 2.76 -0.91 -11.70
N ILE A 92 1.59 -0.32 -11.88
CA ILE A 92 0.30 -1.00 -11.76
C ILE A 92 -0.25 -1.12 -13.17
N GLU A 93 -0.08 -2.29 -13.74
CA GLU A 93 -0.46 -2.57 -15.12
C GLU A 93 -1.98 -2.64 -15.25
N ARG A 94 -2.49 -2.06 -16.34
CA ARG A 94 -3.92 -2.14 -16.72
C ARG A 94 -4.85 -1.91 -15.54
N PHE A 95 -4.61 -0.82 -14.82
CA PHE A 95 -5.23 -0.57 -13.52
C PHE A 95 -6.76 -0.46 -13.58
N ARG A 96 -7.34 -0.15 -14.75
CA ARG A 96 -8.79 -0.07 -14.95
C ARG A 96 -9.46 -1.41 -15.19
N GLU A 97 -8.69 -2.46 -15.50
CA GLU A 97 -9.25 -3.76 -15.76
C GLU A 97 -9.58 -4.51 -14.47
N PRO A 98 -10.77 -5.13 -14.36
CA PRO A 98 -11.10 -5.98 -13.22
C PRO A 98 -10.26 -7.26 -13.25
N GLY A 99 -10.05 -7.89 -12.09
CA GLY A 99 -9.29 -9.13 -12.00
C GLY A 99 -7.82 -8.88 -11.69
N ALA A 100 -7.58 -8.33 -10.54
CA ALA A 100 -6.24 -8.02 -10.07
C ALA A 100 -5.38 -9.26 -9.87
N ALA A 101 -4.11 -9.15 -10.22
CA ALA A 101 -3.07 -10.02 -9.69
C ALA A 101 -3.07 -9.95 -8.15
N ALA A 102 -2.57 -11.01 -7.50
CA ALA A 102 -2.36 -11.00 -6.06
C ALA A 102 -1.47 -9.81 -5.67
N PRO A 103 -1.69 -9.21 -4.49
CA PRO A 103 -0.87 -8.10 -4.04
C PRO A 103 0.59 -8.53 -3.86
N ASP A 104 1.51 -7.63 -4.18
CA ASP A 104 2.90 -7.86 -3.86
C ASP A 104 3.09 -7.89 -2.34
N ASN A 105 3.92 -8.80 -1.90
CA ASN A 105 4.42 -8.75 -0.54
C ASN A 105 5.61 -7.79 -0.49
N VAL A 106 5.63 -6.91 0.50
CA VAL A 106 6.72 -5.95 0.67
C VAL A 106 8.10 -6.62 0.72
N ARG A 107 8.18 -7.82 1.26
CA ARG A 107 9.43 -8.60 1.35
C ARG A 107 9.95 -9.06 0.00
N THR A 108 9.10 -9.13 -1.01
CA THR A 108 9.51 -9.55 -2.35
C THR A 108 9.99 -8.40 -3.22
N LEU A 109 9.69 -7.17 -2.87
CA LEU A 109 10.07 -5.98 -3.63
C LEU A 109 11.59 -5.77 -3.67
N HIS A 110 12.35 -6.36 -2.76
CA HIS A 110 13.79 -6.20 -2.62
C HIS A 110 14.58 -7.48 -2.90
N LYS A 111 13.97 -8.46 -3.50
CA LYS A 111 14.74 -9.61 -4.00
C LYS A 111 15.53 -9.15 -5.23
N PRO A 112 16.84 -9.35 -5.22
CA PRO A 112 17.66 -9.07 -6.39
C PRO A 112 17.25 -9.95 -7.57
#